data_44062ad8eff37697ee44aae65d74f363
#
_entry.id   44062ad8eff37697ee44aae65d74f363
#
_cell.length_a   1.000
_cell.length_b   1.000
_cell.length_c   1.000
_cell.angle_alpha   90.00
_cell.angle_beta   90.00
_cell.angle_gamma   90.00
#
_symmetry.space_group_name_H-M   'P 1'
#
loop_
_entity.id
_entity.type
_entity.pdbx_description
1 polymer ?
#
loop_
_entity_poly.entity_id
_entity_poly.type
_entity_poly.pdbx_seq_one_letter_code
_entity_poly.pdbx_strand_id
1 'polypeptide(L)'
;MLSELGGDKGTLNTLEKLETARDAAAEELAKLLDVQATGETTEPGKQALINAANRLDSKQRQVEAVSHLLDTTMLRQKETVNLAVFAAVQAATERAQEVQSIIGAWSDEPMNMCRTPENLALLKKVRQSTVLKDISKYLGRFREIFAQAKKNSYAYGRGETYSLELGNNLSRALTSELAMLATPETIPLFLRKYQQKQIKQYRRREPIYKGMGDIICCLDESSSTEGKAAAWGKAVAMTLLEIAAESRRRFALIHFAGSSSCQVDIFRPGEYTLEDKLSAAETFLGGGTNFERPIREAIRLMESEGFEKAAV
;
A
#
# COMPACT_ATOMS: atom_id res chain seq x y z
N MET A 1 6.52 3.96 -27.46
CA MET A 1 5.28 3.56 -28.15
C MET A 1 5.42 3.66 -29.67
N LEU A 2 5.52 4.87 -30.29
CA LEU A 2 5.63 4.99 -31.76
C LEU A 2 6.96 4.47 -32.34
N SER A 3 8.06 4.45 -31.57
CA SER A 3 9.35 3.88 -31.98
C SER A 3 9.38 2.35 -32.05
N GLU A 4 8.43 1.68 -31.38
CA GLU A 4 8.27 0.22 -31.41
C GLU A 4 7.36 -0.23 -32.57
N LEU A 5 6.61 0.71 -33.15
CA LEU A 5 5.69 0.50 -34.27
C LEU A 5 6.36 0.45 -35.64
N GLY A 6 7.72 0.42 -35.71
CA GLY A 6 8.43 0.36 -37.00
C GLY A 6 8.31 1.64 -37.83
N GLY A 7 7.73 2.70 -37.27
CA GLY A 7 7.78 4.05 -37.84
C GLY A 7 9.23 4.50 -37.86
N ASP A 8 9.72 4.92 -39.03
CA ASP A 8 11.07 5.47 -39.15
C ASP A 8 11.21 6.61 -38.14
N LYS A 9 12.13 6.45 -37.15
CA LYS A 9 12.43 7.49 -36.14
C LYS A 9 12.68 8.85 -36.78
N GLY A 10 13.10 8.85 -38.06
CA GLY A 10 13.30 10.02 -38.86
C GLY A 10 11.99 10.76 -39.19
N THR A 11 10.92 10.05 -39.53
CA THR A 11 9.63 10.67 -39.91
C THR A 11 8.91 11.26 -38.70
N LEU A 12 8.99 10.61 -37.53
CA LEU A 12 8.43 11.14 -36.28
C LEU A 12 9.17 12.39 -35.81
N ASN A 13 10.51 12.37 -35.88
CA ASN A 13 11.33 13.53 -35.53
C ASN A 13 11.12 14.71 -36.49
N THR A 14 10.82 14.42 -37.79
CA THR A 14 10.46 15.44 -38.78
C THR A 14 9.08 16.02 -38.53
N LEU A 15 8.09 15.20 -38.12
CA LEU A 15 6.76 15.66 -37.76
C LEU A 15 6.83 16.64 -36.56
N GLU A 16 7.50 16.22 -35.48
CA GLU A 16 7.67 17.06 -34.28
C GLU A 16 8.37 18.37 -34.56
N LYS A 17 9.39 18.39 -35.42
CA LYS A 17 10.06 19.61 -35.89
C LYS A 17 9.16 20.49 -36.76
N LEU A 18 8.30 19.89 -37.57
CA LEU A 18 7.36 20.64 -38.39
C LEU A 18 6.22 21.22 -37.57
N GLU A 19 5.73 20.51 -36.55
CA GLU A 19 4.74 21.01 -35.61
C GLU A 19 5.28 22.18 -34.79
N THR A 20 6.50 22.10 -34.27
CA THR A 20 7.14 23.18 -33.55
C THR A 20 7.38 24.40 -34.46
N ALA A 21 7.74 24.18 -35.73
CA ALA A 21 7.91 25.28 -36.71
C ALA A 21 6.58 25.90 -37.12
N ARG A 22 5.49 25.14 -37.20
CA ARG A 22 4.13 25.65 -37.44
C ARG A 22 3.67 26.53 -36.26
N ASP A 23 3.86 26.06 -35.04
CA ASP A 23 3.44 26.74 -33.81
C ASP A 23 4.21 28.07 -33.66
N ALA A 24 5.52 28.10 -33.98
CA ALA A 24 6.30 29.31 -34.01
C ALA A 24 5.82 30.30 -35.09
N ALA A 25 5.44 29.80 -36.27
CA ALA A 25 4.88 30.64 -37.31
C ALA A 25 3.51 31.21 -36.98
N ALA A 26 2.68 30.45 -36.25
CA ALA A 26 1.39 30.90 -35.73
C ALA A 26 1.56 32.00 -34.66
N GLU A 27 2.56 31.87 -33.80
CA GLU A 27 2.89 32.85 -32.77
C GLU A 27 3.42 34.16 -33.40
N GLU A 28 4.24 34.05 -34.45
CA GLU A 28 4.71 35.23 -35.24
C GLU A 28 3.55 35.97 -35.89
N LEU A 29 2.61 35.24 -36.51
CA LEU A 29 1.40 35.80 -37.11
C LEU A 29 0.51 36.47 -36.05
N ALA A 30 0.31 35.87 -34.91
CA ALA A 30 -0.49 36.45 -33.82
C ALA A 30 0.11 37.77 -33.31
N LYS A 31 1.43 37.81 -33.10
CA LYS A 31 2.13 39.03 -32.69
C LYS A 31 1.99 40.16 -33.72
N LEU A 32 2.06 39.84 -35.01
CA LEU A 32 1.88 40.83 -36.07
C LEU A 32 0.43 41.34 -36.15
N LEU A 33 -0.56 40.50 -35.88
CA LEU A 33 -1.98 40.87 -35.79
C LEU A 33 -2.25 41.81 -34.61
N ASP A 34 -1.66 41.51 -33.44
CA ASP A 34 -1.78 42.34 -32.23
C ASP A 34 -1.17 43.74 -32.45
N VAL A 35 -0.02 43.83 -33.12
CA VAL A 35 0.62 45.10 -33.46
C VAL A 35 -0.25 45.91 -34.44
N GLN A 36 -0.93 45.27 -35.40
CA GLN A 36 -1.83 45.96 -36.31
C GLN A 36 -3.15 46.40 -35.65
N ALA A 37 -3.63 45.69 -34.65
CA ALA A 37 -4.83 46.05 -33.91
C ALA A 37 -4.63 47.33 -33.07
N THR A 38 -3.38 47.68 -32.76
CA THR A 38 -3.01 48.81 -31.89
C THR A 38 -2.46 50.03 -32.65
N GLY A 39 -2.24 49.97 -33.99
CA GLY A 39 -1.59 51.03 -34.75
C GLY A 39 -2.14 51.25 -36.16
N GLU A 40 -1.74 52.36 -36.81
CA GLU A 40 -2.08 52.64 -38.22
C GLU A 40 -1.46 51.58 -39.15
N THR A 41 -2.30 51.04 -40.03
CA THR A 41 -1.94 50.04 -41.02
C THR A 41 -1.05 50.59 -42.10
N THR A 42 0.25 50.41 -42.00
CA THR A 42 1.20 50.77 -43.04
C THR A 42 1.32 49.70 -44.12
N GLU A 43 1.57 50.10 -45.41
CA GLU A 43 1.74 49.11 -46.51
C GLU A 43 2.81 48.00 -46.23
N PRO A 44 4.00 48.32 -45.63
CA PRO A 44 4.96 47.28 -45.26
C PRO A 44 4.44 46.31 -44.19
N GLY A 45 3.54 46.77 -43.30
CA GLY A 45 2.91 45.90 -42.29
C GLY A 45 1.95 44.88 -42.90
N LYS A 46 1.17 45.28 -43.90
CA LYS A 46 0.30 44.35 -44.65
C LYS A 46 1.11 43.29 -45.38
N GLN A 47 2.23 43.66 -45.99
CA GLN A 47 3.09 42.70 -46.69
C GLN A 47 3.75 41.69 -45.70
N ALA A 48 4.13 42.16 -44.52
CA ALA A 48 4.66 41.29 -43.46
C ALA A 48 3.62 40.24 -42.99
N LEU A 49 2.35 40.65 -42.83
CA LEU A 49 1.25 39.75 -42.49
C LEU A 49 0.99 38.69 -43.58
N ILE A 50 0.95 39.11 -44.85
CA ILE A 50 0.76 38.17 -45.96
C ILE A 50 1.91 37.15 -46.01
N ASN A 51 3.14 37.60 -45.77
CA ASN A 51 4.29 36.69 -45.74
C ASN A 51 4.23 35.73 -44.55
N ALA A 52 3.84 36.19 -43.36
CA ALA A 52 3.67 35.34 -42.18
C ALA A 52 2.52 34.32 -42.36
N ALA A 53 1.39 34.74 -42.92
CA ALA A 53 0.27 33.85 -43.25
C ALA A 53 0.67 32.78 -44.28
N ASN A 54 1.39 33.15 -45.32
CA ASN A 54 1.90 32.19 -46.33
C ASN A 54 2.90 31.20 -45.73
N ARG A 55 3.74 31.63 -44.77
CA ARG A 55 4.65 30.76 -44.05
C ARG A 55 3.88 29.74 -43.18
N LEU A 56 2.87 30.18 -42.44
CA LEU A 56 2.03 29.34 -41.66
C LEU A 56 1.30 28.30 -42.54
N ASP A 57 0.66 28.71 -43.63
CA ASP A 57 -0.03 27.82 -44.56
C ASP A 57 0.92 26.79 -45.18
N SER A 58 2.13 27.19 -45.57
CA SER A 58 3.13 26.26 -46.09
C SER A 58 3.57 25.23 -45.05
N LYS A 59 3.73 25.62 -43.79
CA LYS A 59 4.09 24.75 -42.70
C LYS A 59 2.95 23.80 -42.34
N GLN A 60 1.73 24.28 -42.33
CA GLN A 60 0.55 23.47 -42.09
C GLN A 60 0.37 22.38 -43.15
N ARG A 61 0.53 22.73 -44.45
CA ARG A 61 0.51 21.73 -45.52
C ARG A 61 1.62 20.70 -45.42
N GLN A 62 2.81 21.08 -44.93
CA GLN A 62 3.90 20.12 -44.67
C GLN A 62 3.55 19.15 -43.53
N VAL A 63 2.97 19.64 -42.43
CA VAL A 63 2.49 18.81 -41.32
C VAL A 63 1.41 17.84 -41.80
N GLU A 64 0.41 18.35 -42.54
CA GLU A 64 -0.67 17.50 -43.09
C GLU A 64 -0.16 16.45 -44.06
N ALA A 65 0.79 16.78 -44.92
CA ALA A 65 1.38 15.77 -45.82
C ALA A 65 2.14 14.66 -45.08
N VAL A 66 2.90 15.01 -44.04
CA VAL A 66 3.65 14.02 -43.26
C VAL A 66 2.70 13.22 -42.37
N SER A 67 1.67 13.82 -41.77
CA SER A 67 0.67 13.09 -41.01
C SER A 67 -0.14 12.13 -41.88
N HIS A 68 -0.54 12.55 -43.09
CA HIS A 68 -1.22 11.66 -44.04
C HIS A 68 -0.34 10.48 -44.50
N LEU A 69 0.97 10.71 -44.67
CA LEU A 69 1.92 9.64 -44.96
C LEU A 69 2.03 8.66 -43.79
N LEU A 70 2.06 9.16 -42.56
CA LEU A 70 2.06 8.32 -41.34
C LEU A 70 0.76 7.53 -41.23
N ASP A 71 -0.40 8.13 -41.44
CA ASP A 71 -1.70 7.47 -41.39
C ASP A 71 -1.81 6.37 -42.46
N THR A 72 -1.34 6.63 -43.70
CA THR A 72 -1.37 5.64 -44.75
C THR A 72 -0.40 4.47 -44.53
N THR A 73 0.75 4.71 -43.91
CA THR A 73 1.68 3.65 -43.53
C THR A 73 1.14 2.85 -42.34
N MET A 74 0.49 3.49 -41.37
CA MET A 74 -0.21 2.85 -40.25
C MET A 74 -1.38 1.96 -40.73
N LEU A 75 -2.16 2.44 -41.70
CA LEU A 75 -3.26 1.66 -42.26
C LEU A 75 -2.75 0.41 -43.01
N ARG A 76 -1.60 0.49 -43.69
CA ARG A 76 -0.97 -0.65 -44.35
C ARG A 76 -0.41 -1.69 -43.40
N GLN A 77 -0.05 -1.29 -42.18
CA GLN A 77 0.51 -2.15 -41.14
C GLN A 77 -0.48 -2.41 -39.98
N LYS A 78 -1.78 -2.36 -40.24
CA LYS A 78 -2.84 -2.41 -39.24
C LYS A 78 -2.71 -3.56 -38.24
N GLU A 79 -2.27 -4.74 -38.70
CA GLU A 79 -2.09 -5.90 -37.79
C GLU A 79 -0.88 -5.74 -36.88
N THR A 80 0.24 -5.23 -37.39
CA THR A 80 1.44 -4.97 -36.58
C THR A 80 1.24 -3.83 -35.62
N VAL A 81 0.49 -2.79 -36.01
CA VAL A 81 0.09 -1.67 -35.15
C VAL A 81 -0.81 -2.17 -34.01
N ASN A 82 -1.80 -2.99 -34.30
CA ASN A 82 -2.69 -3.55 -33.27
C ASN A 82 -1.93 -4.43 -32.27
N LEU A 83 -1.01 -5.26 -32.73
CA LEU A 83 -0.16 -6.08 -31.84
C LEU A 83 0.74 -5.20 -30.96
N ALA A 84 1.35 -4.16 -31.51
CA ALA A 84 2.19 -3.24 -30.74
C ALA A 84 1.40 -2.40 -29.74
N VAL A 85 0.20 -1.94 -30.11
CA VAL A 85 -0.71 -1.24 -29.18
C VAL A 85 -1.15 -2.18 -28.06
N PHE A 86 -1.52 -3.42 -28.38
CA PHE A 86 -1.89 -4.41 -27.40
C PHE A 86 -0.73 -4.69 -26.41
N ALA A 87 0.48 -4.92 -26.92
CA ALA A 87 1.67 -5.12 -26.10
C ALA A 87 1.98 -3.89 -25.22
N ALA A 88 1.83 -2.68 -25.76
CA ALA A 88 2.04 -1.44 -25.01
C ALA A 88 1.00 -1.25 -23.90
N VAL A 89 -0.28 -1.57 -24.16
CA VAL A 89 -1.35 -1.52 -23.16
C VAL A 89 -1.10 -2.57 -22.07
N GLN A 90 -0.72 -3.78 -22.45
CA GLN A 90 -0.39 -4.82 -21.49
C GLN A 90 0.80 -4.42 -20.60
N ALA A 91 1.89 -3.93 -21.18
CA ALA A 91 3.03 -3.43 -20.42
C ALA A 91 2.68 -2.24 -19.51
N ALA A 92 1.80 -1.33 -19.96
CA ALA A 92 1.31 -0.23 -19.15
C ALA A 92 0.45 -0.71 -17.97
N THR A 93 -0.39 -1.72 -18.21
CA THR A 93 -1.23 -2.35 -17.18
C THR A 93 -0.37 -3.04 -16.13
N GLU A 94 0.63 -3.82 -16.54
CA GLU A 94 1.57 -4.49 -15.64
C GLU A 94 2.35 -3.48 -14.78
N ARG A 95 2.83 -2.38 -15.39
CA ARG A 95 3.50 -1.30 -14.66
C ARG A 95 2.56 -0.58 -13.67
N ALA A 96 1.31 -0.37 -14.05
CA ALA A 96 0.32 0.23 -13.16
C ALA A 96 0.02 -0.69 -11.97
N GLN A 97 -0.12 -2.00 -12.19
CA GLN A 97 -0.30 -2.99 -11.14
C GLN A 97 0.92 -3.07 -10.22
N GLU A 98 2.15 -3.02 -10.77
CA GLU A 98 3.38 -2.96 -9.96
C GLU A 98 3.38 -1.73 -9.05
N VAL A 99 3.08 -0.55 -9.59
CA VAL A 99 3.01 0.71 -8.82
C VAL A 99 1.94 0.61 -7.73
N GLN A 100 0.77 0.09 -8.07
CA GLN A 100 -0.33 -0.11 -7.13
C GLN A 100 0.06 -1.07 -6.00
N SER A 101 0.73 -2.17 -6.33
CA SER A 101 1.17 -3.14 -5.33
C SER A 101 2.21 -2.55 -4.37
N ILE A 102 3.15 -1.74 -4.87
CA ILE A 102 4.18 -1.11 -4.05
C ILE A 102 3.56 -0.04 -3.14
N ILE A 103 2.77 0.88 -3.68
CA ILE A 103 2.12 1.92 -2.87
C ILE A 103 1.16 1.28 -1.86
N GLY A 104 0.34 0.32 -2.32
CA GLY A 104 -0.58 -0.40 -1.45
C GLY A 104 0.11 -1.20 -0.34
N ALA A 105 1.35 -1.66 -0.56
CA ALA A 105 2.12 -2.39 0.44
C ALA A 105 2.78 -1.50 1.51
N TRP A 106 3.26 -0.31 1.17
CA TRP A 106 4.08 0.51 2.05
C TRP A 106 3.39 1.78 2.55
N SER A 107 2.40 2.30 1.82
CA SER A 107 1.69 3.51 2.23
C SER A 107 0.72 3.24 3.39
N ASP A 108 0.62 4.18 4.30
CA ASP A 108 -0.38 4.15 5.38
C ASP A 108 -1.81 4.38 4.83
N GLU A 109 -1.94 5.00 3.65
CA GLU A 109 -3.19 5.18 2.91
C GLU A 109 -3.15 4.42 1.58
N PRO A 110 -3.37 3.10 1.56
CA PRO A 110 -3.22 2.25 0.37
C PRO A 110 -4.17 2.61 -0.79
N MET A 111 -5.24 3.35 -0.51
CA MET A 111 -6.21 3.84 -1.51
C MET A 111 -5.80 5.18 -2.13
N ASN A 112 -4.85 5.90 -1.56
CA ASN A 112 -4.42 7.20 -2.06
C ASN A 112 -3.28 7.06 -3.06
N MET A 113 -3.64 6.83 -4.32
CA MET A 113 -2.68 6.69 -5.43
C MET A 113 -2.23 8.03 -6.03
N CYS A 114 -2.43 9.14 -5.32
CA CYS A 114 -2.00 10.45 -5.79
C CYS A 114 -0.47 10.49 -6.00
N ARG A 115 -0.06 11.25 -7.02
CA ARG A 115 1.36 11.52 -7.32
C ARG A 115 1.94 12.51 -6.31
N THR A 116 1.98 12.15 -5.05
CA THR A 116 2.66 12.94 -4.03
C THR A 116 4.18 12.77 -4.16
N PRO A 117 4.99 13.76 -3.79
CA PRO A 117 6.45 13.64 -3.76
C PRO A 117 6.92 12.43 -2.94
N GLU A 118 6.22 12.11 -1.84
CA GLU A 118 6.49 10.99 -0.95
C GLU A 118 6.28 9.64 -1.66
N ASN A 119 5.15 9.47 -2.36
CA ASN A 119 4.87 8.26 -3.14
C ASN A 119 5.87 8.06 -4.30
N LEU A 120 6.34 9.14 -4.92
CA LEU A 120 7.36 9.06 -5.95
C LEU A 120 8.73 8.68 -5.38
N ALA A 121 9.11 9.21 -4.22
CA ALA A 121 10.35 8.86 -3.52
C ALA A 121 10.31 7.38 -3.08
N LEU A 122 9.18 6.93 -2.52
CA LEU A 122 8.93 5.53 -2.16
C LEU A 122 9.08 4.60 -3.36
N LEU A 123 8.43 4.90 -4.48
CA LEU A 123 8.53 4.09 -5.70
C LEU A 123 9.96 4.00 -6.21
N LYS A 124 10.69 5.12 -6.18
CA LYS A 124 12.10 5.15 -6.59
C LYS A 124 12.96 4.27 -5.70
N LYS A 125 12.80 4.37 -4.37
CA LYS A 125 13.55 3.59 -3.39
C LYS A 125 13.24 2.09 -3.52
N VAL A 126 11.98 1.70 -3.56
CA VAL A 126 11.57 0.29 -3.71
C VAL A 126 12.02 -0.30 -5.04
N ARG A 127 11.99 0.47 -6.14
CA ARG A 127 12.49 0.01 -7.45
C ARG A 127 14.00 -0.20 -7.49
N GLN A 128 14.75 0.49 -6.68
CA GLN A 128 16.21 0.33 -6.58
C GLN A 128 16.61 -0.89 -5.74
N SER A 129 15.77 -1.29 -4.77
CA SER A 129 16.05 -2.41 -3.86
C SER A 129 15.30 -3.68 -4.29
N THR A 130 16.04 -4.76 -4.55
CA THR A 130 15.44 -6.09 -4.85
C THR A 130 14.74 -6.66 -3.61
N VAL A 131 15.31 -6.42 -2.43
CA VAL A 131 14.77 -6.88 -1.15
C VAL A 131 13.39 -6.25 -0.89
N LEU A 132 13.27 -4.93 -1.04
CA LEU A 132 12.00 -4.24 -0.84
C LEU A 132 10.92 -4.67 -1.85
N LYS A 133 11.30 -4.98 -3.09
CA LYS A 133 10.36 -5.55 -4.09
C LYS A 133 9.82 -6.90 -3.67
N ASP A 134 10.68 -7.78 -3.16
CA ASP A 134 10.25 -9.10 -2.72
C ASP A 134 9.40 -9.03 -1.46
N ILE A 135 9.72 -8.14 -0.52
CA ILE A 135 8.89 -7.87 0.66
C ILE A 135 7.51 -7.36 0.22
N SER A 136 7.43 -6.44 -0.75
CA SER A 136 6.17 -5.86 -1.25
C SER A 136 5.19 -6.93 -1.75
N LYS A 137 5.70 -7.98 -2.41
CA LYS A 137 4.88 -9.10 -2.91
C LYS A 137 4.17 -9.87 -1.79
N TYR A 138 4.86 -10.05 -0.66
CA TYR A 138 4.31 -10.76 0.51
C TYR A 138 3.41 -9.85 1.35
N LEU A 139 3.80 -8.58 1.52
CA LEU A 139 3.11 -7.62 2.37
C LEU A 139 1.66 -7.39 1.92
N GLY A 140 1.42 -7.25 0.62
CA GLY A 140 0.06 -7.14 0.07
C GLY A 140 -0.82 -8.33 0.42
N ARG A 141 -0.29 -9.56 0.29
CA ARG A 141 -1.00 -10.80 0.66
C ARG A 141 -1.33 -10.87 2.15
N PHE A 142 -0.39 -10.50 3.00
CA PHE A 142 -0.62 -10.53 4.45
C PHE A 142 -1.66 -9.52 4.90
N ARG A 143 -1.68 -8.34 4.30
CA ARG A 143 -2.74 -7.35 4.55
C ARG A 143 -4.12 -7.88 4.22
N GLU A 144 -4.29 -8.58 3.08
CA GLU A 144 -5.56 -9.20 2.71
C GLU A 144 -5.98 -10.28 3.71
N ILE A 145 -5.08 -11.19 4.03
CA ILE A 145 -5.32 -12.27 5.01
C ILE A 145 -5.72 -11.67 6.36
N PHE A 146 -5.01 -10.63 6.79
CA PHE A 146 -5.28 -9.97 8.06
C PHE A 146 -6.63 -9.24 8.06
N ALA A 147 -6.97 -8.54 6.98
CA ALA A 147 -8.26 -7.89 6.83
C ALA A 147 -9.42 -8.89 6.87
N GLN A 148 -9.24 -10.09 6.27
CA GLN A 148 -10.22 -11.18 6.35
C GLN A 148 -10.30 -11.77 7.75
N ALA A 149 -9.16 -12.02 8.40
CA ALA A 149 -9.11 -12.51 9.78
C ALA A 149 -9.78 -11.54 10.75
N LYS A 150 -9.59 -10.24 10.57
CA LYS A 150 -10.24 -9.19 11.35
C LYS A 150 -11.76 -9.23 11.19
N LYS A 151 -12.27 -9.37 9.97
CA LYS A 151 -13.71 -9.53 9.71
C LYS A 151 -14.27 -10.77 10.41
N ASN A 152 -13.56 -11.88 10.33
CA ASN A 152 -13.98 -13.14 10.94
C ASN A 152 -13.90 -13.11 12.47
N SER A 153 -12.92 -12.41 13.05
CA SER A 153 -12.79 -12.31 14.51
C SER A 153 -13.94 -11.56 15.17
N TYR A 154 -14.58 -10.61 14.47
CA TYR A 154 -15.79 -9.97 14.96
C TYR A 154 -17.00 -10.93 15.05
N ALA A 155 -17.03 -12.01 14.25
CA ALA A 155 -18.09 -13.00 14.28
C ALA A 155 -17.98 -13.97 15.48
N TYR A 156 -16.77 -14.20 16.00
CA TYR A 156 -16.52 -15.10 17.15
C TYR A 156 -16.54 -14.41 18.52
N GLY A 157 -16.74 -13.10 18.58
CA GLY A 157 -16.63 -12.30 19.81
C GLY A 157 -17.85 -12.33 20.75
N ARG A 158 -18.91 -13.05 20.43
CA ARG A 158 -20.10 -13.16 21.30
C ARG A 158 -20.19 -14.56 21.89
N GLY A 159 -19.55 -14.72 23.03
CA GLY A 159 -19.80 -15.70 24.09
C GLY A 159 -20.58 -16.95 23.69
N GLU A 160 -19.98 -17.86 22.91
CA GLU A 160 -20.57 -19.17 22.68
C GLU A 160 -20.80 -19.86 23.99
N THR A 161 -22.06 -20.21 24.28
CA THR A 161 -22.43 -21.04 25.40
C THR A 161 -22.01 -22.47 25.09
N TYR A 162 -21.08 -23.04 25.87
CA TYR A 162 -20.57 -24.39 25.60
C TYR A 162 -20.95 -25.42 26.66
N SER A 163 -21.40 -25.00 27.85
CA SER A 163 -21.83 -25.88 28.89
C SER A 163 -22.76 -25.18 29.91
N LEU A 164 -23.31 -25.93 30.86
CA LEU A 164 -24.08 -25.44 31.99
C LEU A 164 -23.24 -25.55 33.26
N GLU A 165 -23.34 -24.55 34.11
CA GLU A 165 -22.72 -24.52 35.44
C GLU A 165 -23.73 -24.07 36.49
N LEU A 166 -23.45 -24.31 37.76
CA LEU A 166 -24.23 -23.80 38.87
C LEU A 166 -23.61 -22.51 39.38
N GLY A 167 -24.43 -21.49 39.62
CA GLY A 167 -23.93 -20.17 40.05
C GLY A 167 -25.06 -19.26 40.53
N ASN A 168 -24.79 -17.97 40.62
CA ASN A 168 -25.76 -16.95 41.01
C ASN A 168 -25.82 -15.75 40.04
N ASN A 169 -25.29 -15.90 38.82
CA ASN A 169 -25.33 -14.81 37.86
C ASN A 169 -26.63 -14.84 37.05
N LEU A 170 -27.56 -13.96 37.40
CA LEU A 170 -28.89 -13.88 36.76
C LEU A 170 -28.84 -13.58 35.27
N SER A 171 -27.85 -12.83 34.81
CA SER A 171 -27.72 -12.50 33.36
C SER A 171 -27.36 -13.72 32.50
N ARG A 172 -26.88 -14.80 33.14
CA ARG A 172 -26.51 -16.06 32.51
C ARG A 172 -27.47 -17.19 32.86
N ALA A 173 -28.47 -16.94 33.72
CA ALA A 173 -29.42 -17.96 34.18
C ALA A 173 -30.23 -18.54 33.01
N LEU A 174 -30.55 -19.83 33.09
CA LEU A 174 -31.44 -20.46 32.12
C LEU A 174 -32.85 -19.87 32.26
N THR A 175 -33.55 -19.77 31.16
CA THR A 175 -34.94 -19.29 31.10
C THR A 175 -35.84 -20.13 32.03
N SER A 176 -35.58 -21.44 32.14
CA SER A 176 -36.30 -22.33 33.04
C SER A 176 -36.11 -22.01 34.54
N GLU A 177 -34.93 -21.53 34.92
CA GLU A 177 -34.71 -21.06 36.30
C GLU A 177 -35.41 -19.73 36.57
N LEU A 178 -35.39 -18.82 35.56
CA LEU A 178 -36.10 -17.52 35.66
C LEU A 178 -37.60 -17.67 35.65
N ALA A 179 -38.14 -18.71 35.01
CA ALA A 179 -39.57 -19.04 35.04
C ALA A 179 -40.12 -19.31 36.47
N MET A 180 -39.25 -19.71 37.42
CA MET A 180 -39.63 -19.86 38.83
C MET A 180 -40.05 -18.53 39.50
N LEU A 181 -39.68 -17.38 38.90
CA LEU A 181 -40.11 -16.06 39.39
C LEU A 181 -41.51 -15.68 38.95
N ALA A 182 -42.07 -16.39 37.95
CA ALA A 182 -43.42 -16.15 37.45
C ALA A 182 -44.55 -16.67 38.38
N THR A 183 -44.23 -17.60 39.28
CA THR A 183 -45.21 -18.26 40.14
C THR A 183 -44.88 -18.01 41.60
N PRO A 184 -45.77 -17.39 42.41
CA PRO A 184 -45.47 -17.03 43.81
C PRO A 184 -45.00 -18.18 44.67
N GLU A 185 -45.49 -19.41 44.42
CA GLU A 185 -45.16 -20.60 45.15
C GLU A 185 -43.69 -21.06 44.93
N THR A 186 -43.12 -20.71 43.79
CA THR A 186 -41.75 -21.14 43.43
C THR A 186 -40.69 -20.07 43.72
N ILE A 187 -41.06 -18.84 44.05
CA ILE A 187 -40.14 -17.76 44.40
C ILE A 187 -39.23 -18.15 45.59
N PRO A 188 -39.74 -18.76 46.69
CA PRO A 188 -38.87 -19.13 47.82
C PRO A 188 -37.81 -20.16 47.43
N LEU A 189 -38.16 -21.08 46.53
CA LEU A 189 -37.21 -22.05 46.00
C LEU A 189 -36.12 -21.39 45.14
N PHE A 190 -36.50 -20.43 44.29
CA PHE A 190 -35.55 -19.67 43.51
C PHE A 190 -34.58 -18.88 44.39
N LEU A 191 -35.07 -18.18 45.41
CA LEU A 191 -34.25 -17.42 46.35
C LEU A 191 -33.27 -18.34 47.11
N ARG A 192 -33.71 -19.52 47.55
CA ARG A 192 -32.84 -20.50 48.16
C ARG A 192 -31.74 -20.97 47.22
N LYS A 193 -32.06 -21.30 45.96
CA LYS A 193 -31.07 -21.64 44.92
C LYS A 193 -30.08 -20.53 44.66
N TYR A 194 -30.58 -19.26 44.62
CA TYR A 194 -29.74 -18.09 44.42
C TYR A 194 -28.72 -17.91 45.54
N GLN A 195 -29.17 -18.01 46.78
CA GLN A 195 -28.29 -17.89 47.94
C GLN A 195 -27.26 -19.03 48.01
N GLN A 196 -27.65 -20.22 47.61
CA GLN A 196 -26.79 -21.41 47.59
C GLN A 196 -25.91 -21.50 46.33
N LYS A 197 -25.96 -20.52 45.42
CA LYS A 197 -25.26 -20.52 44.11
C LYS A 197 -25.58 -21.76 43.26
N GLN A 198 -26.82 -22.24 43.31
CA GLN A 198 -27.29 -23.43 42.61
C GLN A 198 -28.20 -23.15 41.43
N ILE A 199 -28.28 -21.92 40.94
CA ILE A 199 -28.98 -21.56 39.72
C ILE A 199 -28.22 -22.15 38.56
N LYS A 200 -28.89 -22.87 37.65
CA LYS A 200 -28.31 -23.31 36.40
C LYS A 200 -28.10 -22.10 35.48
N GLN A 201 -26.88 -21.89 35.09
CA GLN A 201 -26.49 -20.80 34.24
C GLN A 201 -25.62 -21.28 33.07
N TYR A 202 -25.66 -20.51 31.97
CA TYR A 202 -24.81 -20.80 30.82
C TYR A 202 -23.37 -20.43 31.13
N ARG A 203 -22.47 -21.38 30.95
CA ARG A 203 -21.04 -21.12 30.95
C ARG A 203 -20.67 -20.62 29.56
N ARG A 204 -20.34 -19.32 29.49
CA ARG A 204 -19.85 -18.68 28.27
C ARG A 204 -18.34 -18.76 28.26
N ARG A 205 -17.75 -19.03 27.09
CA ARG A 205 -16.35 -18.70 26.89
C ARG A 205 -16.23 -17.19 27.04
N GLU A 206 -15.59 -16.75 28.09
CA GLU A 206 -15.20 -15.36 28.17
C GLU A 206 -14.29 -15.10 26.96
N PRO A 207 -14.50 -14.00 26.21
CA PRO A 207 -13.52 -13.62 25.22
C PRO A 207 -12.22 -13.49 26.01
N ILE A 208 -11.27 -14.39 25.74
CA ILE A 208 -9.91 -14.17 26.18
C ILE A 208 -9.55 -12.87 25.49
N TYR A 209 -9.51 -11.77 26.24
CA TYR A 209 -8.90 -10.54 25.77
C TYR A 209 -7.46 -10.91 25.46
N LYS A 210 -7.21 -11.31 24.21
CA LYS A 210 -5.87 -11.56 23.70
C LYS A 210 -5.09 -10.33 24.06
N GLY A 211 -4.03 -10.54 24.85
CA GLY A 211 -3.30 -9.50 25.52
C GLY A 211 -3.17 -8.24 24.67
N MET A 212 -3.69 -7.13 25.18
CA MET A 212 -3.59 -5.81 24.53
C MET A 212 -2.21 -5.19 24.80
N GLY A 213 -1.21 -6.03 25.06
CA GLY A 213 0.17 -5.60 25.28
C GLY A 213 0.88 -5.17 24.01
N ASP A 214 2.02 -4.54 24.16
CA ASP A 214 2.94 -4.21 23.08
C ASP A 214 3.44 -5.49 22.38
N ILE A 215 4.02 -5.36 21.20
CA ILE A 215 4.48 -6.50 20.41
C ILE A 215 5.99 -6.43 20.26
N ILE A 216 6.69 -7.51 20.59
CA ILE A 216 8.12 -7.67 20.33
C ILE A 216 8.26 -8.79 19.30
N CYS A 217 8.87 -8.50 18.16
CA CYS A 217 9.11 -9.45 17.09
C CYS A 217 10.62 -9.71 16.99
N CYS A 218 11.04 -10.96 17.18
CA CYS A 218 12.40 -11.38 16.95
C CYS A 218 12.51 -11.99 15.55
N LEU A 219 13.34 -11.40 14.69
CA LEU A 219 13.53 -11.79 13.30
C LEU A 219 14.91 -12.39 13.10
N ASP A 220 14.96 -13.65 12.71
CA ASP A 220 16.20 -14.34 12.34
C ASP A 220 16.66 -13.88 10.97
N GLU A 221 17.84 -13.27 10.94
CA GLU A 221 18.52 -12.79 9.74
C GLU A 221 19.87 -13.50 9.54
N SER A 222 19.94 -14.76 9.92
CA SER A 222 21.11 -15.59 9.64
C SER A 222 21.28 -15.84 8.14
N SER A 223 22.50 -16.17 7.70
CA SER A 223 22.78 -16.40 6.28
C SER A 223 21.92 -17.52 5.65
N SER A 224 21.41 -18.45 6.46
CA SER A 224 20.50 -19.52 5.98
C SER A 224 19.10 -19.01 5.59
N THR A 225 18.70 -17.84 6.10
CA THR A 225 17.40 -17.21 5.81
C THR A 225 17.48 -16.23 4.64
N GLU A 226 18.64 -15.98 4.06
CA GLU A 226 18.84 -15.02 2.98
C GLU A 226 17.89 -15.25 1.79
N GLY A 227 17.44 -14.18 1.17
CA GLY A 227 16.55 -14.21 0.00
C GLY A 227 15.07 -14.28 0.36
N LYS A 228 14.35 -15.28 -0.15
CA LYS A 228 12.88 -15.38 -0.03
C LYS A 228 12.40 -15.56 1.40
N ALA A 229 13.14 -16.30 2.22
CA ALA A 229 12.78 -16.52 3.63
C ALA A 229 12.89 -15.23 4.43
N ALA A 230 13.98 -14.47 4.28
CA ALA A 230 14.14 -13.16 4.89
C ALA A 230 13.04 -12.18 4.43
N ALA A 231 12.75 -12.13 3.13
CA ALA A 231 11.69 -11.25 2.60
C ALA A 231 10.32 -11.61 3.18
N TRP A 232 10.02 -12.90 3.34
CA TRP A 232 8.78 -13.36 3.97
C TRP A 232 8.71 -12.97 5.45
N GLY A 233 9.78 -13.22 6.21
CA GLY A 233 9.86 -12.86 7.63
C GLY A 233 9.71 -11.35 7.86
N LYS A 234 10.36 -10.54 7.04
CA LYS A 234 10.24 -9.07 7.06
C LYS A 234 8.84 -8.60 6.74
N ALA A 235 8.19 -9.22 5.76
CA ALA A 235 6.80 -8.88 5.45
C ALA A 235 5.85 -9.20 6.62
N VAL A 236 6.07 -10.31 7.33
CA VAL A 236 5.33 -10.62 8.57
C VAL A 236 5.59 -9.56 9.64
N ALA A 237 6.87 -9.21 9.89
CA ALA A 237 7.23 -8.20 10.88
C ALA A 237 6.59 -6.83 10.57
N MET A 238 6.62 -6.40 9.29
CA MET A 238 5.97 -5.14 8.87
C MET A 238 4.45 -5.19 9.00
N THR A 239 3.83 -6.34 8.75
CA THR A 239 2.38 -6.53 9.00
C THR A 239 2.05 -6.43 10.49
N LEU A 240 2.89 -7.02 11.36
CA LEU A 240 2.72 -6.90 12.82
C LEU A 240 2.90 -5.46 13.29
N LEU A 241 3.83 -4.71 12.71
CA LEU A 241 3.99 -3.28 12.96
C LEU A 241 2.70 -2.50 12.62
N GLU A 242 2.07 -2.79 11.49
CA GLU A 242 0.81 -2.14 11.10
C GLU A 242 -0.33 -2.48 12.07
N ILE A 243 -0.42 -3.74 12.49
CA ILE A 243 -1.38 -4.18 13.50
C ILE A 243 -1.18 -3.45 14.83
N ALA A 244 0.09 -3.30 15.24
CA ALA A 244 0.44 -2.57 16.45
C ALA A 244 0.06 -1.08 16.33
N ALA A 245 0.35 -0.45 15.19
CA ALA A 245 0.01 0.94 14.92
C ALA A 245 -1.49 1.20 14.93
N GLU A 246 -2.30 0.35 14.24
CA GLU A 246 -3.77 0.43 14.26
C GLU A 246 -4.34 0.33 15.67
N SER A 247 -3.71 -0.50 16.51
CA SER A 247 -4.12 -0.73 17.89
C SER A 247 -3.49 0.24 18.88
N ARG A 248 -2.72 1.22 18.41
CA ARG A 248 -1.94 2.19 19.21
C ARG A 248 -1.00 1.52 20.22
N ARG A 249 -0.38 0.41 19.82
CA ARG A 249 0.61 -0.33 20.60
C ARG A 249 2.00 -0.03 20.12
N ARG A 250 2.99 -0.15 21.01
CA ARG A 250 4.38 -0.11 20.63
C ARG A 250 4.77 -1.41 19.94
N PHE A 251 5.70 -1.31 19.02
CA PHE A 251 6.26 -2.46 18.32
C PHE A 251 7.78 -2.38 18.41
N ALA A 252 8.41 -3.48 18.79
CA ALA A 252 9.86 -3.62 18.74
C ALA A 252 10.23 -4.74 17.79
N LEU A 253 11.14 -4.46 16.86
CA LEU A 253 11.71 -5.43 15.94
C LEU A 253 13.15 -5.68 16.37
N ILE A 254 13.44 -6.93 16.73
CA ILE A 254 14.77 -7.39 17.11
C ILE A 254 15.32 -8.21 15.96
N HIS A 255 16.23 -7.61 15.20
CA HIS A 255 17.02 -8.29 14.19
C HIS A 255 18.15 -9.05 14.86
N PHE A 256 18.28 -10.32 14.59
CA PHE A 256 19.35 -11.11 15.15
C PHE A 256 19.96 -12.10 14.16
N ALA A 257 21.24 -12.42 14.38
CA ALA A 257 21.96 -13.43 13.64
C ALA A 257 22.92 -14.16 14.59
N GLY A 258 24.23 -14.13 14.34
CA GLY A 258 25.25 -14.74 15.20
C GLY A 258 25.33 -14.15 16.61
N SER A 259 26.33 -14.59 17.37
CA SER A 259 26.49 -14.25 18.80
C SER A 259 26.69 -12.75 19.08
N SER A 260 27.20 -11.97 18.10
CA SER A 260 27.50 -10.55 18.25
C SER A 260 26.52 -9.62 17.53
N SER A 261 25.68 -10.14 16.61
CA SER A 261 24.84 -9.33 15.73
C SER A 261 23.41 -9.31 16.23
N CYS A 262 23.01 -8.18 16.84
CA CYS A 262 21.65 -7.92 17.28
C CYS A 262 21.38 -6.43 17.18
N GLN A 263 20.29 -6.06 16.49
CA GLN A 263 19.82 -4.68 16.37
C GLN A 263 18.38 -4.62 16.84
N VAL A 264 17.99 -3.55 17.51
CA VAL A 264 16.64 -3.34 18.03
C VAL A 264 16.09 -2.04 17.47
N ASP A 265 15.00 -2.14 16.74
CA ASP A 265 14.26 -1.01 16.22
C ASP A 265 12.93 -0.88 16.96
N ILE A 266 12.68 0.27 17.58
CA ILE A 266 11.48 0.52 18.40
C ILE A 266 10.59 1.51 17.66
N PHE A 267 9.34 1.09 17.39
CA PHE A 267 8.33 1.88 16.73
C PHE A 267 7.24 2.28 17.74
N ARG A 268 7.11 3.58 17.99
CA ARG A 268 6.05 4.14 18.82
C ARG A 268 4.93 4.68 17.91
N PRO A 269 3.66 4.45 18.23
CA PRO A 269 2.55 4.92 17.41
C PRO A 269 2.60 6.42 17.16
N GLY A 270 2.68 6.81 15.88
CA GLY A 270 2.72 8.20 15.45
C GLY A 270 4.08 8.91 15.54
N GLU A 271 5.14 8.23 16.00
CA GLU A 271 6.49 8.82 16.13
C GLU A 271 7.49 8.32 15.05
N TYR A 272 7.13 7.32 14.24
CA TYR A 272 8.02 6.78 13.21
C TYR A 272 7.60 7.20 11.80
N THR A 273 8.56 7.26 10.90
CA THR A 273 8.38 7.65 9.50
C THR A 273 8.37 6.43 8.56
N LEU A 274 7.97 6.66 7.32
CA LEU A 274 8.10 5.64 6.27
C LEU A 274 9.57 5.24 6.03
N GLU A 275 10.50 6.17 6.19
CA GLU A 275 11.94 5.89 6.06
C GLU A 275 12.44 4.93 7.14
N ASP A 276 11.96 5.08 8.38
CA ASP A 276 12.30 4.16 9.47
C ASP A 276 11.80 2.74 9.16
N LYS A 277 10.57 2.60 8.65
CA LYS A 277 10.03 1.31 8.20
C LYS A 277 10.88 0.69 7.10
N LEU A 278 11.26 1.47 6.09
CA LEU A 278 12.06 0.98 4.97
C LEU A 278 13.46 0.60 5.41
N SER A 279 14.08 1.38 6.29
CA SER A 279 15.41 1.10 6.86
C SER A 279 15.41 -0.23 7.63
N ALA A 280 14.45 -0.45 8.52
CA ALA A 280 14.30 -1.72 9.24
C ALA A 280 14.04 -2.90 8.28
N ALA A 281 13.25 -2.69 7.22
CA ALA A 281 13.01 -3.72 6.21
C ALA A 281 14.25 -4.06 5.36
N GLU A 282 15.14 -3.11 5.12
CA GLU A 282 16.40 -3.32 4.37
C GLU A 282 17.51 -3.93 5.23
N THR A 283 17.48 -3.79 6.56
CA THR A 283 18.47 -4.34 7.47
C THR A 283 18.59 -5.85 7.28
N PHE A 284 19.82 -6.35 7.10
CA PHE A 284 20.13 -7.77 7.06
C PHE A 284 21.52 -8.01 7.67
N LEU A 285 21.54 -8.77 8.76
CA LEU A 285 22.76 -8.93 9.54
C LEU A 285 23.70 -10.01 8.99
N GLY A 286 23.15 -11.13 8.50
CA GLY A 286 23.93 -12.27 8.05
C GLY A 286 24.69 -12.98 9.16
N GLY A 287 25.32 -14.11 8.84
CA GLY A 287 26.12 -14.87 9.79
C GLY A 287 25.42 -16.12 10.34
N GLY A 288 25.83 -16.57 11.52
CA GLY A 288 25.24 -17.72 12.21
C GLY A 288 23.93 -17.39 12.91
N THR A 289 23.43 -18.32 13.74
CA THR A 289 22.19 -18.13 14.51
C THR A 289 22.48 -18.27 16.01
N ASN A 290 22.09 -17.30 16.81
CA ASN A 290 22.14 -17.36 18.27
C ASN A 290 20.85 -16.78 18.86
N PHE A 291 20.06 -17.62 19.53
CA PHE A 291 18.76 -17.25 20.12
C PHE A 291 18.88 -16.63 21.52
N GLU A 292 20.02 -16.78 22.22
CA GLU A 292 20.17 -16.27 23.58
C GLU A 292 20.05 -14.74 23.62
N ARG A 293 20.70 -14.07 22.67
CA ARG A 293 20.79 -12.62 22.67
C ARG A 293 19.46 -11.92 22.37
N PRO A 294 18.69 -12.31 21.33
CA PRO A 294 17.40 -11.69 21.08
C PRO A 294 16.41 -11.93 22.23
N ILE A 295 16.44 -13.10 22.89
CA ILE A 295 15.61 -13.37 24.05
C ILE A 295 16.00 -12.47 25.22
N ARG A 296 17.29 -12.27 25.47
CA ARG A 296 17.77 -11.37 26.52
C ARG A 296 17.36 -9.91 26.25
N GLU A 297 17.45 -9.43 25.00
CA GLU A 297 16.99 -8.09 24.63
C GLU A 297 15.47 -7.97 24.73
N ALA A 298 14.71 -9.00 24.36
CA ALA A 298 13.27 -9.01 24.53
C ALA A 298 12.88 -8.91 26.02
N ILE A 299 13.52 -9.67 26.90
CA ILE A 299 13.31 -9.60 28.35
C ILE A 299 13.65 -8.20 28.86
N ARG A 300 14.77 -7.61 28.43
CA ARG A 300 15.17 -6.24 28.80
C ARG A 300 14.12 -5.20 28.40
N LEU A 301 13.56 -5.34 27.19
CA LEU A 301 12.48 -4.47 26.74
C LEU A 301 11.20 -4.64 27.57
N MET A 302 10.88 -5.89 27.98
CA MET A 302 9.73 -6.16 28.83
C MET A 302 9.88 -5.61 30.26
N GLU A 303 11.12 -5.53 30.77
CA GLU A 303 11.45 -4.94 32.06
C GLU A 303 11.47 -3.41 32.00
N SER A 304 11.58 -2.83 30.82
CA SER A 304 11.57 -1.38 30.62
C SER A 304 10.14 -0.82 30.67
N GLU A 305 10.00 0.46 31.02
CA GLU A 305 8.71 1.14 31.03
C GLU A 305 8.02 1.08 29.66
N GLY A 306 6.84 0.49 29.59
CA GLY A 306 5.98 0.47 28.40
C GLY A 306 5.88 -0.87 27.70
N PHE A 307 6.77 -1.85 27.95
CA PHE A 307 6.69 -3.19 27.36
C PHE A 307 6.34 -4.29 28.37
N GLU A 308 5.91 -3.95 29.58
CA GLU A 308 5.63 -4.87 30.69
C GLU A 308 4.62 -6.00 30.36
N LYS A 309 3.74 -5.78 29.40
CA LYS A 309 2.70 -6.74 28.97
C LYS A 309 2.88 -7.14 27.52
N ALA A 310 4.08 -7.02 26.98
CA ALA A 310 4.34 -7.33 25.58
C ALA A 310 4.17 -8.82 25.27
N ALA A 311 3.71 -9.12 24.06
CA ALA A 311 3.78 -10.45 23.46
C ALA A 311 5.09 -10.55 22.65
N VAL A 312 5.83 -11.64 22.84
CA VAL A 312 7.08 -11.94 22.12
C VAL A 312 6.86 -13.01 21.08
#